data_22fbba7828962fc06bd377d0474cccc4
#
_entry.id   22fbba7828962fc06bd377d0474cccc4
#
_cell.length_a   1.000
_cell.length_b   1.000
_cell.length_c   1.000
_cell.angle_alpha   90.00
_cell.angle_beta   90.00
_cell.angle_gamma   90.00
#
_symmetry.space_group_name_H-M   'P 1'
#
loop_
_entity.id
_entity.type
_entity.pdbx_description
1 polymer ?
#
loop_
_entity_poly.entity_id
_entity_poly.type
_entity_poly.pdbx_seq_one_letter_code
_entity_poly.pdbx_strand_id
1 'polypeptide(L)' 'MQTKEILLDVSELEAPQPLIEAVMALDKLQDNEILVFKHRMNPKHLFHEIAVRDLSYEIIEDEPNSFLMKIFKE' A
#
# COMPACT_ATOMS: atom_id res chain seq x y z
N MET A 1 -13.36 14.38 11.88
CA MET A 1 -13.15 12.95 12.10
C MET A 1 -11.67 12.64 12.02
N GLN A 2 -11.23 11.70 12.81
CA GLN A 2 -9.82 11.33 12.82
C GLN A 2 -9.52 10.33 11.71
N THR A 3 -8.39 10.52 11.05
CA THR A 3 -7.89 9.58 10.07
C THR A 3 -7.12 8.49 10.78
N LYS A 4 -7.35 7.25 10.40
CA LYS A 4 -6.69 6.09 10.99
C LYS A 4 -5.65 5.55 10.02
N GLU A 5 -4.43 5.38 10.50
CA GLU A 5 -3.36 4.76 9.69
C GLU A 5 -3.26 3.28 10.01
N ILE A 6 -3.17 2.48 8.97
CA ILE A 6 -3.04 1.03 9.08
C ILE A 6 -1.73 0.63 8.45
N LEU A 7 -0.81 0.08 9.24
CA LEU A 7 0.49 -0.34 8.72
C LEU A 7 0.40 -1.75 8.15
N LEU A 8 0.87 -1.91 6.93
CA LEU A 8 1.03 -3.21 6.29
C LEU A 8 2.49 -3.36 5.88
N ASP A 9 3.25 -4.13 6.66
CA ASP A 9 4.66 -4.36 6.39
C ASP A 9 4.81 -5.74 5.76
N VAL A 10 5.14 -5.77 4.48
CA VAL A 10 5.31 -7.00 3.72
C VAL A 10 6.77 -7.22 3.33
N SER A 11 7.69 -6.54 4.01
CA SER A 11 9.11 -6.56 3.66
C SER A 11 9.74 -7.94 3.72
N GLU A 12 9.20 -8.85 4.54
CA GLU A 12 9.76 -10.18 4.71
C GLU A 12 9.04 -11.24 3.88
N LEU A 13 8.03 -10.85 3.11
CA LEU A 13 7.29 -11.79 2.29
C LEU A 13 7.91 -11.90 0.90
N GLU A 14 7.76 -13.07 0.29
CA GLU A 14 8.23 -13.33 -1.07
C GLU A 14 7.08 -13.22 -2.06
N ALA A 15 7.39 -12.81 -3.29
CA ALA A 15 6.38 -12.73 -4.33
C ALA A 15 5.70 -14.09 -4.51
N PRO A 16 4.39 -14.15 -4.74
CA PRO A 16 3.47 -13.01 -4.95
C PRO A 16 2.77 -12.52 -3.68
N GLN A 17 3.18 -12.99 -2.50
CA GLN A 17 2.50 -12.67 -1.25
C GLN A 17 2.37 -11.18 -0.94
N PRO A 18 3.40 -10.33 -1.15
CA PRO A 18 3.22 -8.90 -0.89
C PRO A 18 2.06 -8.30 -1.67
N LEU A 19 1.90 -8.67 -2.93
CA LEU A 19 0.82 -8.17 -3.76
C LEU A 19 -0.54 -8.67 -3.26
N ILE A 20 -0.62 -9.94 -2.91
CA ILE A 20 -1.87 -10.54 -2.41
C ILE A 20 -2.32 -9.85 -1.13
N GLU A 21 -1.40 -9.66 -0.18
CA GLU A 21 -1.72 -8.99 1.07
C GLU A 21 -2.16 -7.55 0.85
N ALA A 22 -1.47 -6.84 -0.05
CA ALA A 22 -1.80 -5.46 -0.35
C ALA A 22 -3.19 -5.35 -0.98
N VAL A 23 -3.52 -6.21 -1.94
CA VAL A 23 -4.82 -6.19 -2.60
C VAL A 23 -5.94 -6.44 -1.59
N MET A 24 -5.75 -7.40 -0.68
CA MET A 24 -6.72 -7.65 0.37
C MET A 24 -6.93 -6.43 1.26
N ALA A 25 -5.85 -5.74 1.59
CA ALA A 25 -5.94 -4.54 2.41
C ALA A 25 -6.64 -3.40 1.68
N LEU A 26 -6.38 -3.25 0.38
CA LEU A 26 -7.04 -2.22 -0.42
C LEU A 26 -8.55 -2.45 -0.48
N ASP A 27 -8.96 -3.71 -0.60
CA ASP A 27 -10.39 -4.05 -0.67
C ASP A 27 -11.12 -3.77 0.63
N LYS A 28 -10.41 -3.70 1.75
CA LYS A 28 -10.98 -3.44 3.07
C LYS A 28 -10.85 -1.99 3.50
N LEU A 29 -10.16 -1.16 2.73
CA LEU A 29 -9.84 0.21 3.13
C LEU A 29 -11.10 1.07 3.21
N GLN A 30 -11.26 1.78 4.32
CA GLN A 30 -12.40 2.66 4.55
C GLN A 30 -12.04 4.11 4.22
N ASP A 31 -13.06 4.97 4.09
CA ASP A 31 -12.85 6.36 3.68
C ASP A 31 -11.96 7.15 4.63
N ASN A 32 -11.98 6.82 5.92
CA ASN A 32 -11.19 7.53 6.91
C ASN A 32 -9.89 6.82 7.25
N GLU A 33 -9.45 5.90 6.40
CA GLU A 33 -8.25 5.12 6.64
C GLU A 33 -7.17 5.43 5.62
N ILE A 34 -5.92 5.34 6.06
CA ILE A 34 -4.75 5.43 5.20
C ILE A 34 -3.96 4.14 5.37
N LEU A 35 -3.71 3.45 4.26
CA LEU A 35 -2.89 2.25 4.30
C LEU A 35 -1.44 2.66 4.13
N VAL A 36 -0.62 2.39 5.15
CA VAL A 36 0.80 2.65 5.11
C VAL A 36 1.48 1.36 4.67
N PHE A 37 1.84 1.29 3.39
CA PHE A 37 2.41 0.10 2.78
C PHE A 37 3.93 0.16 2.85
N LYS A 38 4.54 -0.83 3.49
CA LYS A 38 5.99 -0.91 3.64
C LYS A 38 6.52 -2.19 3.00
N HIS A 39 7.55 -2.04 2.15
CA HIS A 39 8.14 -3.16 1.44
C HIS A 39 9.63 -2.89 1.23
N ARG A 40 10.36 -3.89 0.78
CA ARG A 40 11.79 -3.74 0.49
C ARG A 40 12.06 -3.33 -0.96
N MET A 41 11.04 -3.30 -1.81
CA MET A 41 11.20 -2.91 -3.20
C MET A 41 9.92 -2.23 -3.72
N ASN A 42 10.06 -1.50 -4.82
CA ASN A 42 8.94 -0.81 -5.45
C ASN A 42 7.93 -1.84 -5.98
N PRO A 43 6.66 -1.79 -5.53
CA PRO A 43 5.65 -2.79 -5.92
C PRO A 43 4.97 -2.41 -7.24
N LYS A 44 5.64 -2.62 -8.36
CA LYS A 44 5.16 -2.15 -9.66
C LYS A 44 3.75 -2.60 -10.01
N HIS A 45 3.41 -3.86 -9.69
CA HIS A 45 2.07 -4.38 -10.01
C HIS A 45 0.98 -3.77 -9.12
N LEU A 46 1.35 -3.31 -7.93
CA LEU A 46 0.38 -2.74 -7.00
C LEU A 46 -0.19 -1.42 -7.52
N PHE A 47 0.58 -0.65 -8.28
CA PHE A 47 0.09 0.62 -8.81
C PHE A 47 -1.11 0.42 -9.73
N HIS A 48 -1.14 -0.67 -10.49
CA HIS A 48 -2.30 -0.99 -11.31
C HIS A 48 -3.53 -1.27 -10.43
N GLU A 49 -3.35 -2.01 -9.34
CA GLU A 49 -4.44 -2.33 -8.43
C GLU A 49 -4.99 -1.07 -7.73
N ILE A 50 -4.11 -0.13 -7.42
CA ILE A 50 -4.52 1.14 -6.85
C ILE A 50 -5.36 1.92 -7.87
N ALA A 51 -4.92 1.94 -9.11
CA ALA A 51 -5.61 2.69 -10.18
C ALA A 51 -7.00 2.13 -10.48
N VAL A 52 -7.14 0.80 -10.56
CA VAL A 52 -8.44 0.21 -10.88
C VAL A 52 -9.46 0.40 -9.77
N ARG A 53 -9.00 0.69 -8.55
CA ARG A 53 -9.86 0.98 -7.41
C ARG A 53 -10.09 2.47 -7.20
N ASP A 54 -9.54 3.29 -8.08
CA ASP A 54 -9.68 4.75 -8.02
C ASP A 54 -9.18 5.31 -6.70
N LEU A 55 -8.08 4.74 -6.19
CA LEU A 55 -7.45 5.21 -4.97
C LEU A 55 -6.30 6.14 -5.29
N SER A 56 -5.93 6.96 -4.30
CA SER A 56 -4.79 7.86 -4.42
C SER A 56 -3.62 7.32 -3.59
N TYR A 57 -2.42 7.79 -3.89
CA TYR A 57 -1.26 7.37 -3.12
C TYR A 57 -0.21 8.47 -3.07
N GLU A 58 0.68 8.36 -2.08
CA GLU A 58 1.83 9.23 -1.94
C GLU A 58 3.04 8.38 -1.58
N ILE A 59 4.08 8.44 -2.40
CA ILE A 59 5.32 7.70 -2.12
C ILE A 59 6.14 8.51 -1.13
N ILE A 60 6.42 7.92 0.02
CA ILE A 60 7.20 8.57 1.08
C ILE A 60 8.68 8.23 0.92
N GLU A 61 8.98 6.99 0.57
CA GLU A 61 10.36 6.54 0.41
C GLU A 61 10.44 5.51 -0.71
N ASP A 62 11.41 5.66 -1.61
CA ASP A 62 11.61 4.72 -2.70
C ASP A 62 13.11 4.55 -2.90
N GLU A 63 13.70 3.68 -2.09
CA GLU A 63 15.14 3.43 -2.11
C GLU A 63 15.42 1.96 -2.37
N PRO A 64 16.67 1.55 -2.72
CA PRO A 64 16.98 0.15 -3.10
C PRO A 64 16.60 -0.76 -1.97
N ASN A 65 16.23 -1.00 -1.12
CA ASN A 65 15.83 -1.96 -0.11
C ASN A 65 14.80 -1.41 0.87
N SER A 66 14.18 -0.27 0.50
CA SER A 66 13.20 0.35 1.39
C SER A 66 12.19 1.13 0.59
N PHE A 67 10.92 0.73 0.68
CA PHE A 67 9.83 1.40 0.01
C PHE A 67 8.71 1.67 1.01
N LEU A 68 8.21 2.91 1.02
CA LEU A 68 7.13 3.30 1.92
C LEU A 68 6.14 4.17 1.15
N MET A 69 4.87 3.83 1.21
CA MET A 69 3.84 4.51 0.47
C MET A 69 2.56 4.59 1.30
N LYS A 70 1.86 5.71 1.20
CA LYS A 70 0.53 5.85 1.81
C LYS A 70 -0.52 5.77 0.71
N ILE A 71 -1.56 4.98 0.94
CA ILE A 71 -2.66 4.76 -0.01
C ILE A 71 -3.95 5.12 0.68
N PHE A 72 -4.79 5.88 0.00
CA PHE A 72 -6.02 6.41 0.63
C PHE A 72 -7.08 6.72 -0.42
N LYS A 73 -8.29 6.92 0.06
CA LYS A 73 -9.40 7.40 -0.77
C LYS A 73 -9.46 8.91 -0.71
N GLU A 74 -9.70 9.53 -1.84
CA GLU A 74 -9.88 10.99 -1.87
C GLU A 74 -11.32 11.38 -1.68
#